data_5868cfc85bfccfe5a59a5e21045d19f1
#
_entry.id   5868cfc85bfccfe5a59a5e21045d19f1
#
_cell.length_a   1.000
_cell.length_b   1.000
_cell.length_c   1.000
_cell.angle_alpha   90.00
_cell.angle_beta   90.00
_cell.angle_gamma   90.00
#
_symmetry.space_group_name_H-M   'P 1'
#
loop_
_entity.id
_entity.type
_entity.pdbx_description
1 polymer ?
#
loop_
_entity_poly.entity_id
_entity_poly.type
_entity_poly.pdbx_seq_one_letter_code
_entity_poly.pdbx_strand_id
1 'polypeptide(L)'
;MFDPKKPTVLLLGRWQPWHDGHLALFERAIAKTGQVVVQVRDVKDSSGGEGQEDNPFSFEQISDEITKKLSKSGYIINEDFIIQLVPNITNITYGRGVGYKIEQESFDSETESISATNIRKSLRDEGKIK
;
A
#
# COMPACT_ATOMS: atom_id res chain seq x y z
N MET A 1 9.35 18.49 -4.73
CA MET A 1 8.22 18.04 -5.57
C MET A 1 8.49 16.64 -6.13
N PHE A 2 7.48 15.80 -6.11
CA PHE A 2 7.62 14.47 -6.72
C PHE A 2 7.99 14.61 -8.20
N ASP A 3 9.07 13.92 -8.61
CA ASP A 3 9.58 14.00 -9.98
C ASP A 3 9.39 12.65 -10.67
N PRO A 4 8.48 12.54 -11.65
CA PRO A 4 8.21 11.25 -12.32
C PRO A 4 9.40 10.69 -13.10
N LYS A 5 10.44 11.48 -13.33
CA LYS A 5 11.64 11.03 -14.04
C LYS A 5 12.72 10.46 -13.14
N LYS A 6 12.61 10.67 -11.82
CA LYS A 6 13.58 10.12 -10.86
C LYS A 6 13.26 8.66 -10.54
N PRO A 7 14.27 7.88 -10.14
CA PRO A 7 14.02 6.53 -9.64
C PRO A 7 12.97 6.53 -8.55
N THR A 8 12.02 5.63 -8.66
CA THR A 8 10.85 5.57 -7.79
C THR A 8 10.56 4.13 -7.42
N VAL A 9 10.22 3.88 -6.16
CA VAL A 9 9.74 2.56 -5.73
C VAL A 9 8.23 2.50 -5.91
N LEU A 10 7.75 1.40 -6.48
CA LEU A 10 6.33 1.07 -6.58
C LEU A 10 5.93 0.19 -5.42
N LEU A 11 4.90 0.59 -4.69
CA LEU A 11 4.20 -0.26 -3.74
C LEU A 11 2.81 -0.53 -4.30
N LEU A 12 2.52 -1.78 -4.63
CA LEU A 12 1.23 -2.20 -5.17
C LEU A 12 0.49 -3.03 -4.12
N GLY A 13 -0.74 -2.67 -3.81
CA GLY A 13 -1.51 -3.41 -2.83
C GLY A 13 -2.98 -3.03 -2.80
N ARG A 14 -3.74 -3.72 -1.95
CA ARG A 14 -5.15 -3.43 -1.69
C ARG A 14 -5.31 -2.38 -0.60
N TRP A 15 -4.41 -2.41 0.39
CA TRP A 15 -4.37 -1.50 1.55
C TRP A 15 -5.73 -1.46 2.29
N GLN A 16 -6.22 -2.60 2.72
CA GLN A 16 -7.58 -2.81 3.26
C GLN A 16 -7.61 -3.16 4.77
N PRO A 17 -7.23 -2.27 5.71
CA PRO A 17 -6.74 -0.91 5.52
C PRO A 17 -5.21 -0.83 5.50
N TRP A 18 -4.68 0.38 5.31
CA TRP A 18 -3.27 0.68 5.56
C TRP A 18 -2.98 0.58 7.07
N HIS A 19 -1.86 -0.05 7.43
CA HIS A 19 -1.49 -0.25 8.83
C HIS A 19 0.01 -0.07 9.05
N ASP A 20 0.47 -0.25 10.29
CA ASP A 20 1.87 0.00 10.65
C ASP A 20 2.86 -0.93 9.94
N GLY A 21 2.45 -2.14 9.56
CA GLY A 21 3.25 -3.00 8.69
C GLY A 21 3.48 -2.40 7.32
N HIS A 22 2.49 -1.72 6.78
CA HIS A 22 2.60 -0.99 5.51
C HIS A 22 3.46 0.26 5.66
N LEU A 23 3.40 0.94 6.80
CA LEU A 23 4.30 2.05 7.10
C LEU A 23 5.75 1.59 7.10
N ALA A 24 6.05 0.46 7.74
CA ALA A 24 7.40 -0.10 7.73
C ALA A 24 7.88 -0.41 6.30
N LEU A 25 6.99 -0.95 5.47
CA LEU A 25 7.28 -1.21 4.06
C LEU A 25 7.55 0.09 3.29
N PHE A 26 6.74 1.11 3.50
CA PHE A 26 6.92 2.43 2.90
C PHE A 26 8.27 3.03 3.30
N GLU A 27 8.63 2.96 4.57
CA GLU A 27 9.90 3.52 5.05
C GLU A 27 11.11 2.82 4.45
N ARG A 28 11.03 1.49 4.24
CA ARG A 28 12.04 0.75 3.48
C ARG A 28 12.11 1.20 2.03
N ALA A 29 10.96 1.42 1.41
CA ALA A 29 10.87 1.82 0.02
C ALA A 29 11.47 3.22 -0.20
N ILE A 30 11.09 4.19 0.63
CA ILE A 30 11.57 5.56 0.45
C ILE A 30 13.08 5.68 0.71
N ALA A 31 13.64 4.83 1.56
CA ALA A 31 15.08 4.78 1.79
C ALA A 31 15.87 4.34 0.55
N LYS A 32 15.22 3.65 -0.39
CA LYS A 32 15.89 3.16 -1.62
C LYS A 32 16.06 4.25 -2.67
N THR A 33 15.05 5.09 -2.86
CA THR A 33 15.04 6.05 -3.98
C THR A 33 14.67 7.48 -3.58
N GLY A 34 14.14 7.68 -2.39
CA GLY A 34 13.71 9.00 -1.93
C GLY A 34 12.29 9.39 -2.32
N GLN A 35 11.64 8.62 -3.17
CA GLN A 35 10.23 8.83 -3.51
C GLN A 35 9.53 7.51 -3.85
N VAL A 36 8.22 7.46 -3.61
CA VAL A 36 7.43 6.23 -3.72
C VAL A 36 6.10 6.53 -4.42
N VAL A 37 5.67 5.64 -5.32
CA VAL A 37 4.30 5.62 -5.79
C VAL A 37 3.56 4.48 -5.09
N VAL A 38 2.45 4.83 -4.43
CA VAL A 38 1.57 3.85 -3.79
C VAL A 38 0.40 3.60 -4.74
N GLN A 39 0.34 2.42 -5.31
CA GLN A 39 -0.74 2.03 -6.21
C GLN A 39 -1.77 1.22 -5.44
N VAL A 40 -3.02 1.66 -5.53
CA VAL A 40 -4.16 1.05 -4.84
C VAL A 40 -4.95 0.25 -5.86
N ARG A 41 -5.02 -1.07 -5.65
CA ARG A 41 -5.81 -1.95 -6.53
C ARG A 41 -7.30 -1.67 -6.33
N ASP A 42 -8.02 -1.54 -7.43
CA ASP A 42 -9.47 -1.29 -7.41
C ASP A 42 -10.23 -2.59 -7.16
N VAL A 43 -10.46 -2.89 -5.88
CA VAL A 43 -11.05 -4.18 -5.47
C VAL A 43 -12.24 -4.02 -4.50
N LYS A 44 -12.72 -2.80 -4.27
CA LYS A 44 -13.82 -2.59 -3.32
C LYS A 44 -15.02 -3.50 -3.68
N ASP A 45 -15.48 -4.25 -2.69
CA ASP A 45 -16.62 -5.18 -2.80
C ASP A 45 -16.40 -6.30 -3.83
N SER A 46 -15.15 -6.57 -4.21
CA SER A 46 -14.79 -7.66 -5.10
C SER A 46 -13.57 -8.42 -4.59
N SER A 47 -13.27 -9.55 -5.21
CA SER A 47 -12.10 -10.35 -4.84
C SER A 47 -10.80 -9.72 -5.34
N GLY A 48 -9.79 -9.65 -4.49
CA GLY A 48 -8.43 -9.29 -4.89
C GLY A 48 -7.59 -10.50 -5.33
N GLY A 49 -8.17 -11.70 -5.31
CA GLY A 49 -7.49 -12.96 -5.56
C GLY A 49 -7.72 -13.95 -4.42
N GLU A 50 -7.13 -15.13 -4.51
CA GLU A 50 -7.27 -16.14 -3.46
C GLU A 50 -6.84 -15.59 -2.10
N GLY A 51 -7.70 -15.74 -1.10
CA GLY A 51 -7.46 -15.22 0.25
C GLY A 51 -7.64 -13.70 0.38
N GLN A 52 -8.14 -13.01 -0.65
CA GLN A 52 -8.25 -11.56 -0.69
C GLN A 52 -9.65 -11.08 -1.07
N GLU A 53 -10.68 -11.76 -0.58
CA GLU A 53 -12.08 -11.50 -0.96
C GLU A 53 -12.72 -10.36 -0.18
N ASP A 54 -12.11 -9.96 0.95
CA ASP A 54 -12.70 -8.98 1.87
C ASP A 54 -12.10 -7.58 1.65
N ASN A 55 -12.81 -6.74 0.92
CA ASN A 55 -12.34 -5.42 0.51
C ASN A 55 -13.42 -4.34 0.78
N PRO A 56 -13.64 -3.96 2.06
CA PRO A 56 -14.74 -3.04 2.39
C PRO A 56 -14.46 -1.56 2.11
N PHE A 57 -13.20 -1.18 1.85
CA PHE A 57 -12.83 0.24 1.76
C PHE A 57 -12.76 0.73 0.31
N SER A 58 -13.24 1.96 0.07
CA SER A 58 -13.12 2.63 -1.22
C SER A 58 -11.73 3.22 -1.40
N PHE A 59 -11.39 3.58 -2.64
CA PHE A 59 -10.13 4.28 -2.93
C PHE A 59 -10.02 5.59 -2.13
N GLU A 60 -11.10 6.36 -2.04
CA GLU A 60 -11.11 7.64 -1.32
C GLU A 60 -10.79 7.43 0.16
N GLN A 61 -11.40 6.43 0.79
CA GLN A 61 -11.11 6.10 2.18
C GLN A 61 -9.66 5.69 2.38
N ILE A 62 -9.14 4.85 1.49
CA ILE A 62 -7.76 4.35 1.54
C ILE A 62 -6.78 5.49 1.33
N SER A 63 -6.99 6.30 0.30
CA SER A 63 -6.12 7.44 -0.03
C SER A 63 -6.04 8.45 1.10
N ASP A 64 -7.19 8.81 1.69
CA ASP A 64 -7.24 9.73 2.82
C ASP A 64 -6.49 9.18 4.02
N GLU A 65 -6.67 7.91 4.33
CA GLU A 65 -6.02 7.27 5.47
C GLU A 65 -4.51 7.18 5.30
N ILE A 66 -4.05 6.77 4.12
CA ILE A 66 -2.61 6.70 3.81
C ILE A 66 -1.99 8.10 3.95
N THR A 67 -2.62 9.10 3.34
CA THR A 67 -2.12 10.48 3.38
C THR A 67 -2.01 10.98 4.82
N LYS A 68 -3.03 10.76 5.65
CA LYS A 68 -3.02 11.17 7.06
C LYS A 68 -1.93 10.46 7.86
N LYS A 69 -1.82 9.16 7.70
CA LYS A 69 -0.84 8.37 8.47
C LYS A 69 0.60 8.69 8.06
N LEU A 70 0.86 8.84 6.77
CA LEU A 70 2.18 9.21 6.30
C LEU A 70 2.54 10.65 6.69
N SER A 71 1.57 11.56 6.68
CA SER A 71 1.77 12.93 7.16
C SER A 71 2.18 12.97 8.63
N LYS A 72 1.59 12.15 9.47
CA LYS A 72 1.97 12.04 10.89
C LYS A 72 3.40 11.56 11.07
N SER A 73 3.91 10.78 10.13
CA SER A 73 5.28 10.28 10.15
C SER A 73 6.27 11.21 9.46
N GLY A 74 5.82 12.38 9.01
CA GLY A 74 6.68 13.41 8.41
C GLY A 74 6.80 13.34 6.89
N TYR A 75 6.04 12.51 6.22
CA TYR A 75 6.06 12.38 4.76
C TYR A 75 4.96 13.21 4.12
N ILE A 76 5.28 13.86 3.02
CA ILE A 76 4.40 14.87 2.39
C ILE A 76 3.97 14.37 1.02
N ILE A 77 2.64 14.34 0.79
CA ILE A 77 2.08 13.98 -0.51
C ILE A 77 2.55 14.97 -1.59
N ASN A 78 2.85 14.44 -2.77
CA ASN A 78 3.39 15.16 -3.93
C ASN A 78 4.83 15.63 -3.76
N GLU A 79 5.46 15.33 -2.62
CA GLU A 79 6.90 15.50 -2.39
C GLU A 79 7.56 14.13 -2.28
N ASP A 80 7.17 13.37 -1.26
CA ASP A 80 7.77 12.08 -0.94
C ASP A 80 7.05 10.93 -1.63
N PHE A 81 5.76 11.09 -1.90
CA PHE A 81 4.93 10.03 -2.48
C PHE A 81 3.75 10.58 -3.25
N ILE A 82 3.22 9.74 -4.14
CA ILE A 82 1.91 9.93 -4.78
C ILE A 82 1.09 8.66 -4.60
N ILE A 83 -0.24 8.78 -4.70
CA ILE A 83 -1.18 7.66 -4.60
C ILE A 83 -1.95 7.56 -5.90
N GLN A 84 -2.02 6.37 -6.47
CA GLN A 84 -2.71 6.13 -7.74
C GLN A 84 -3.70 4.99 -7.60
N LEU A 85 -4.92 5.18 -8.11
CA LEU A 85 -5.87 4.08 -8.29
C LEU A 85 -5.48 3.33 -9.56
N VAL A 86 -5.37 2.02 -9.44
CA VAL A 86 -5.05 1.14 -10.58
C VAL A 86 -6.07 -0.01 -10.65
N PRO A 87 -6.22 -0.65 -11.81
CA PRO A 87 -7.07 -1.84 -11.91
C PRO A 87 -6.65 -2.92 -10.92
N ASN A 88 -7.45 -3.97 -10.82
CA ASN A 88 -7.16 -5.11 -9.97
C ASN A 88 -5.99 -5.93 -10.53
N ILE A 89 -4.77 -5.40 -10.36
CA ILE A 89 -3.53 -6.01 -10.87
C ILE A 89 -3.18 -7.22 -10.01
N THR A 90 -3.08 -8.38 -10.64
CA THR A 90 -2.74 -9.64 -9.97
C THR A 90 -1.48 -10.28 -10.53
N ASN A 91 -0.88 -9.68 -11.56
CA ASN A 91 0.33 -10.21 -12.19
C ASN A 91 1.23 -9.04 -12.63
N ILE A 92 2.51 -9.14 -12.32
CA ILE A 92 3.52 -8.18 -12.76
C ILE A 92 4.50 -8.93 -13.62
N THR A 93 4.47 -8.65 -14.94
CA THR A 93 5.28 -9.38 -15.92
C THR A 93 6.16 -8.39 -16.68
N TYR A 94 7.41 -8.73 -16.85
CA TYR A 94 8.35 -7.94 -17.67
C TYR A 94 9.14 -8.86 -18.58
N GLY A 95 9.54 -8.31 -19.75
CA GLY A 95 10.25 -9.11 -20.77
C GLY A 95 11.76 -9.11 -20.61
N ARG A 96 12.33 -8.04 -20.09
CA ARG A 96 13.77 -7.89 -19.89
C ARG A 96 14.03 -7.21 -18.55
N GLY A 97 14.99 -7.74 -17.78
CA GLY A 97 15.32 -7.22 -16.45
C GLY A 97 16.11 -5.91 -16.42
N VAL A 98 16.10 -5.13 -17.50
CA VAL A 98 16.88 -3.89 -17.59
C VAL A 98 16.21 -2.80 -16.77
N GLY A 99 16.90 -2.33 -15.73
CA GLY A 99 16.46 -1.22 -14.91
C GLY A 99 15.39 -1.53 -13.88
N TYR A 100 14.92 -2.77 -13.79
CA TYR A 100 13.88 -3.14 -12.82
C TYR A 100 14.42 -4.07 -11.76
N LYS A 101 13.97 -3.83 -10.52
CA LYS A 101 14.16 -4.76 -9.41
C LYS A 101 12.80 -5.10 -8.86
N ILE A 102 12.54 -6.40 -8.67
CA ILE A 102 11.33 -6.88 -8.00
C ILE A 102 11.79 -7.53 -6.71
N GLU A 103 11.44 -6.91 -5.58
CA GLU A 103 11.97 -7.30 -4.28
C GLU A 103 10.84 -7.57 -3.29
N GLN A 104 11.03 -8.58 -2.47
CA GLN A 104 10.17 -8.83 -1.32
C GLN A 104 10.90 -8.38 -0.07
N GLU A 105 10.26 -7.52 0.72
CA GLU A 105 10.81 -7.09 2.01
C GLU A 105 10.40 -8.06 3.11
N SER A 106 11.33 -8.34 4.01
CA SER A 106 11.09 -9.13 5.20
C SER A 106 11.29 -8.27 6.44
N PHE A 107 10.42 -8.44 7.43
CA PHE A 107 10.45 -7.69 8.69
C PHE A 107 10.54 -8.66 9.86
N ASP A 108 10.69 -8.12 11.07
CA ASP A 108 10.66 -8.93 12.27
C ASP A 108 9.25 -9.54 12.50
N SER A 109 9.17 -10.53 13.37
CA SER A 109 7.91 -11.23 13.62
C SER A 109 6.82 -10.33 14.20
N GLU A 110 7.20 -9.31 14.96
CA GLU A 110 6.24 -8.35 15.51
C GLU A 110 5.58 -7.54 14.40
N THR A 111 6.38 -6.99 13.48
CA THR A 111 5.86 -6.24 12.32
C THR A 111 5.04 -7.14 11.40
N GLU A 112 5.53 -8.34 11.11
CA GLU A 112 4.83 -9.28 10.21
C GLU A 112 3.54 -9.83 10.82
N SER A 113 3.36 -9.76 12.15
CA SER A 113 2.12 -10.19 12.80
C SER A 113 0.96 -9.20 12.61
N ILE A 114 1.23 -7.98 12.20
CA ILE A 114 0.18 -7.00 11.91
C ILE A 114 -0.62 -7.47 10.70
N SER A 115 -1.94 -7.55 10.85
CA SER A 115 -2.81 -8.15 9.85
C SER A 115 -4.01 -7.27 9.52
N ALA A 116 -4.19 -6.94 8.25
CA ALA A 116 -5.37 -6.22 7.78
C ALA A 116 -6.65 -7.02 8.06
N THR A 117 -6.60 -8.35 7.96
CA THR A 117 -7.73 -9.22 8.29
C THR A 117 -8.17 -9.05 9.74
N ASN A 118 -7.23 -9.05 10.68
CA ASN A 118 -7.52 -8.84 12.10
C ASN A 118 -8.03 -7.43 12.37
N ILE A 119 -7.47 -6.44 11.71
CA ILE A 119 -7.92 -5.04 11.83
C ILE A 119 -9.37 -4.91 11.35
N ARG A 120 -9.72 -5.49 10.20
CA ARG A 120 -11.10 -5.46 9.69
C ARG A 120 -12.07 -6.15 10.63
N LYS A 121 -11.65 -7.29 11.20
CA LYS A 121 -12.47 -8.01 12.17
C LYS A 121 -12.77 -7.14 13.40
N SER A 122 -11.74 -6.49 13.95
CA SER A 122 -11.91 -5.58 15.08
C SER A 122 -12.85 -4.42 14.74
N LEU A 123 -12.72 -3.84 13.56
CA LEU A 123 -13.58 -2.74 13.12
C LEU A 123 -15.04 -3.18 12.98
N ARG A 124 -15.30 -4.41 12.54
CA ARG A 124 -16.64 -4.96 12.47
C ARG A 124 -17.22 -5.20 13.86
N ASP A 125 -16.41 -5.75 14.77
CA ASP A 125 -16.82 -5.99 16.17
C ASP A 125 -17.16 -4.66 16.87
N GLU A 126 -16.49 -3.58 16.50
CA GLU A 126 -16.77 -2.23 17.01
C GLU A 126 -17.88 -1.51 16.25
N GLY A 127 -18.43 -2.09 15.20
CA GLY A 127 -19.50 -1.51 14.38
C GLY A 127 -19.04 -0.40 13.44
N LYS A 128 -17.73 -0.26 13.20
CA LYS A 128 -17.17 0.81 12.34
C LYS A 128 -17.22 0.49 10.86
N ILE A 129 -17.29 -0.80 10.50
CA ILE A 129 -17.49 -1.26 9.13
C ILE A 129 -18.51 -2.40 9.13
N LYS A 130 -19.07 -2.71 7.97
CA LYS A 130 -20.05 -3.78 7.79
C LYS A 130 -19.41 -5.17 7.75
#